data_2604b890f14ca1f0766ff5dd49779687
#
_entry.id   2604b890f14ca1f0766ff5dd49779687
#
_cell.length_a   1.000
_cell.length_b   1.000
_cell.length_c   1.000
_cell.angle_alpha   90.00
_cell.angle_beta   90.00
_cell.angle_gamma   90.00
#
_symmetry.space_group_name_H-M   'P 1'
#
loop_
_entity.id
_entity.type
_entity.pdbx_description
1 polymer ?
#
loop_
_entity_poly.entity_id
_entity_poly.type
_entity_poly.pdbx_seq_one_letter_code
_entity_poly.pdbx_strand_id
1 'polypeptide(L)'
;MKKKVIASILAASMAAMALTGCGGGKTTSEAQSATTDETTASTEAGSTADGAEAPDLNQDTKGTTITFWHSMGGVNGEAMDYLVNKFNEENTDGITVEAVYQGEYDDTINKLKSAQIGNMGADLVQIYDIGTRFMIDSGWVIPMQELINADGYDISQIEPNIAAYYTVNNELYSMPFNSSTPILYYNKDMFEKAGITEVPTSLEGILAIGDDLKTKGGAGEPLALSIYGWYFEQW
;
A
#
# COMPACT_ATOMS: atom_id res chain seq x y z
N MET A 1 -31.85 33.31 -20.82
CA MET A 1 -30.75 34.25 -21.10
C MET A 1 -29.68 34.38 -20.01
N LYS A 2 -29.73 33.64 -18.92
CA LYS A 2 -28.73 33.75 -17.81
C LYS A 2 -27.56 32.76 -17.88
N LYS A 3 -27.58 31.78 -18.80
CA LYS A 3 -26.50 30.77 -18.94
C LYS A 3 -25.40 31.12 -19.94
N LYS A 4 -25.60 32.16 -20.78
CA LYS A 4 -24.61 32.59 -21.78
C LYS A 4 -23.65 33.68 -21.31
N VAL A 5 -23.94 34.33 -20.19
CA VAL A 5 -23.10 35.41 -19.64
C VAL A 5 -21.97 34.86 -18.74
N ILE A 6 -22.15 33.69 -18.12
CA ILE A 6 -21.15 33.09 -17.25
C ILE A 6 -20.01 32.45 -18.06
N ALA A 7 -20.26 31.95 -19.25
CA ALA A 7 -19.23 31.35 -20.12
C ALA A 7 -18.24 32.37 -20.71
N SER A 8 -18.64 33.64 -20.83
CA SER A 8 -17.80 34.69 -21.42
C SER A 8 -16.84 35.35 -20.43
N ILE A 9 -17.06 35.19 -19.13
CA ILE A 9 -16.19 35.76 -18.07
C ILE A 9 -15.02 34.80 -17.73
N LEU A 10 -15.22 33.50 -17.91
CA LEU A 10 -14.13 32.51 -17.66
C LEU A 10 -13.09 32.45 -18.80
N ALA A 11 -13.43 32.88 -20.02
CA ALA A 11 -12.49 32.88 -21.14
C ALA A 11 -11.53 34.08 -21.18
N ALA A 12 -11.81 35.14 -20.43
CA ALA A 12 -10.99 36.35 -20.39
C ALA A 12 -9.90 36.35 -19.35
N SER A 13 -9.91 35.44 -18.37
CA SER A 13 -8.91 35.35 -17.30
C SER A 13 -7.71 34.45 -17.61
N MET A 14 -7.74 33.66 -18.71
CA MET A 14 -6.64 32.78 -19.09
C MET A 14 -5.67 33.38 -20.12
N ALA A 15 -5.92 34.59 -20.64
CA ALA A 15 -5.10 35.22 -21.67
C ALA A 15 -4.02 36.21 -21.09
N ALA A 16 -3.96 36.42 -19.78
CA ALA A 16 -3.12 37.44 -19.18
C ALA A 16 -1.82 36.94 -18.52
N MET A 17 -1.47 35.63 -18.55
CA MET A 17 -0.29 35.07 -17.89
C MET A 17 0.80 34.54 -18.84
N ALA A 18 0.82 34.91 -20.10
CA ALA A 18 1.78 34.36 -21.08
C ALA A 18 2.82 35.35 -21.61
N LEU A 19 3.12 36.46 -20.92
CA LEU A 19 4.09 37.45 -21.40
C LEU A 19 4.95 38.07 -20.28
N THR A 20 5.81 37.26 -19.62
CA THR A 20 7.04 37.80 -19.01
C THR A 20 8.02 36.66 -18.76
N GLY A 21 9.15 36.66 -19.48
CA GLY A 21 10.23 35.78 -19.15
C GLY A 21 11.13 35.41 -20.31
N CYS A 22 11.87 36.42 -20.86
CA CYS A 22 13.05 36.15 -21.65
C CYS A 22 14.15 37.14 -21.20
N GLY A 23 15.24 36.60 -20.66
CA GLY A 23 16.41 37.38 -20.30
C GLY A 23 17.56 36.46 -19.89
N GLY A 24 18.46 36.17 -20.83
CA GLY A 24 19.61 35.31 -20.62
C GLY A 24 20.76 36.05 -19.89
N GLY A 25 21.65 35.25 -19.29
CA GLY A 25 22.89 35.71 -18.70
C GLY A 25 23.79 34.52 -18.30
N LYS A 26 24.79 34.24 -19.14
CA LYS A 26 25.93 33.36 -18.81
C LYS A 26 26.83 34.05 -17.78
N THR A 27 27.36 33.30 -16.80
CA THR A 27 28.82 33.40 -16.41
C THR A 27 29.18 32.27 -15.43
N THR A 28 30.11 31.47 -15.85
CA THR A 28 31.34 30.89 -15.27
C THR A 28 31.46 30.67 -13.75
N SER A 29 31.73 29.42 -13.43
CA SER A 29 32.74 28.80 -12.55
C SER A 29 33.43 29.69 -11.50
N GLU A 30 33.35 29.25 -10.24
CA GLU A 30 34.56 29.04 -9.40
C GLU A 30 34.20 28.27 -8.12
N ALA A 31 35.03 27.28 -7.83
CA ALA A 31 34.99 26.47 -6.63
C ALA A 31 35.61 27.24 -5.46
N GLN A 32 34.97 27.24 -4.30
CA GLN A 32 35.67 27.47 -3.03
C GLN A 32 35.14 26.56 -1.94
N SER A 33 36.05 25.72 -1.49
CA SER A 33 35.98 24.91 -0.27
C SER A 33 36.00 25.82 0.96
N ALA A 34 35.11 25.59 1.90
CA ALA A 34 35.28 26.03 3.29
C ALA A 34 34.69 25.01 4.24
N THR A 35 35.55 24.55 5.10
CA THR A 35 35.43 23.61 6.20
C THR A 35 34.54 24.08 7.35
N THR A 36 33.86 23.09 7.95
CA THR A 36 33.49 22.89 9.37
C THR A 36 32.85 24.02 10.17
N ASP A 37 31.63 23.71 10.69
CA ASP A 37 31.44 23.66 12.14
C ASP A 37 30.24 22.76 12.48
N GLU A 38 30.49 21.73 13.29
CA GLU A 38 29.50 20.91 13.95
C GLU A 38 28.80 21.75 15.03
N THR A 39 27.51 21.89 14.91
CA THR A 39 26.67 22.22 16.06
C THR A 39 25.53 21.25 16.12
N THR A 40 25.71 20.25 16.96
CA THR A 40 24.67 19.35 17.45
C THR A 40 23.54 20.18 18.10
N ALA A 41 22.41 20.28 17.45
CA ALA A 41 21.15 20.62 18.07
C ALA A 41 20.23 19.42 17.94
N SER A 42 20.25 18.57 18.96
CA SER A 42 19.19 17.59 19.20
C SER A 42 17.90 18.35 19.50
N THR A 43 17.02 18.43 18.53
CA THR A 43 15.63 18.82 18.78
C THR A 43 14.84 17.53 18.95
N GLU A 44 14.61 17.14 20.19
CA GLU A 44 13.56 16.22 20.54
C GLU A 44 12.21 16.82 20.06
N ALA A 45 11.72 16.35 18.92
CA ALA A 45 10.33 16.52 18.57
C ALA A 45 9.55 15.46 19.35
N GLY A 46 9.26 15.75 20.60
CA GLY A 46 8.22 15.11 21.35
C GLY A 46 6.88 15.48 20.71
N SER A 47 6.42 14.67 19.77
CA SER A 47 5.02 14.62 19.39
C SER A 47 4.28 13.91 20.51
N THR A 48 3.81 14.66 21.49
CA THR A 48 2.70 14.21 22.32
C THR A 48 1.50 14.07 21.39
N ALA A 49 1.17 12.84 21.02
CA ALA A 49 -0.15 12.51 20.51
C ALA A 49 -1.12 12.97 21.61
N ASP A 50 -1.80 14.08 21.32
CA ASP A 50 -2.90 14.58 22.16
C ASP A 50 -3.93 13.46 22.16
N GLY A 51 -4.35 13.02 23.35
CA GLY A 51 -5.10 11.78 23.54
C GLY A 51 -6.35 11.76 22.67
N ALA A 52 -6.31 10.99 21.62
CA ALA A 52 -7.51 10.58 20.93
C ALA A 52 -8.36 9.80 21.93
N GLU A 53 -9.55 10.33 22.22
CA GLU A 53 -10.54 9.64 23.05
C GLU A 53 -10.84 8.29 22.40
N ALA A 54 -10.81 7.22 23.19
CA ALA A 54 -11.12 5.88 22.67
C ALA A 54 -12.47 5.90 21.94
N PRO A 55 -12.61 5.20 20.79
CA PRO A 55 -13.84 5.24 20.01
C PRO A 55 -15.03 4.78 20.87
N ASP A 56 -16.13 5.58 20.86
CA ASP A 56 -17.36 5.21 21.51
C ASP A 56 -18.13 4.18 20.68
N LEU A 57 -18.05 2.92 21.08
CA LEU A 57 -18.70 1.80 20.41
C LEU A 57 -20.22 1.71 20.70
N ASN A 58 -20.78 2.60 21.52
CA ASN A 58 -22.20 2.60 21.85
C ASN A 58 -23.05 3.51 20.95
N GLN A 59 -22.50 3.97 19.83
CA GLN A 59 -23.26 4.80 18.90
C GLN A 59 -24.31 3.98 18.14
N ASP A 60 -25.47 4.62 17.84
CA ASP A 60 -26.47 4.02 16.96
C ASP A 60 -25.92 3.95 15.53
N THR A 61 -25.65 2.73 15.07
CA THR A 61 -25.06 2.44 13.75
C THR A 61 -26.11 2.30 12.65
N LYS A 62 -27.39 2.38 12.98
CA LYS A 62 -28.49 2.19 12.02
C LYS A 62 -28.44 3.19 10.87
N GLY A 63 -28.33 2.64 9.66
CA GLY A 63 -28.26 3.43 8.43
C GLY A 63 -26.90 4.01 8.13
N THR A 64 -25.86 3.57 8.85
CA THR A 64 -24.47 3.93 8.52
C THR A 64 -24.03 3.19 7.27
N THR A 65 -23.43 3.93 6.33
CA THR A 65 -22.76 3.36 5.16
C THR A 65 -21.27 3.52 5.34
N ILE A 66 -20.52 2.45 5.17
CA ILE A 66 -19.05 2.39 5.19
C ILE A 66 -18.56 2.21 3.77
N THR A 67 -17.75 3.14 3.29
CA THR A 67 -17.07 3.03 1.99
C THR A 67 -15.79 2.23 2.16
N PHE A 68 -15.71 1.09 1.47
CA PHE A 68 -14.53 0.22 1.49
C PHE A 68 -13.80 0.26 0.14
N TRP A 69 -12.58 0.80 0.13
CA TRP A 69 -11.73 0.78 -1.05
C TRP A 69 -10.82 -0.45 -1.08
N HIS A 70 -10.82 -1.15 -2.21
CA HIS A 70 -10.05 -2.39 -2.37
C HIS A 70 -9.38 -2.50 -3.74
N SER A 71 -8.40 -3.40 -3.84
CA SER A 71 -7.62 -3.69 -5.05
C SER A 71 -7.88 -5.09 -5.61
N MET A 72 -8.99 -5.71 -5.23
CA MET A 72 -9.35 -7.05 -5.68
C MET A 72 -10.10 -6.99 -7.01
N GLY A 73 -9.44 -7.37 -8.10
CA GLY A 73 -10.03 -7.47 -9.45
C GLY A 73 -10.25 -8.93 -9.89
N GLY A 74 -10.97 -9.12 -11.01
CA GLY A 74 -11.25 -10.45 -11.57
C GLY A 74 -11.91 -11.39 -10.57
N VAL A 75 -11.46 -12.63 -10.49
CA VAL A 75 -12.01 -13.66 -9.57
C VAL A 75 -11.93 -13.23 -8.10
N ASN A 76 -10.89 -12.51 -7.72
CA ASN A 76 -10.78 -11.98 -6.35
C ASN A 76 -11.82 -10.87 -6.10
N GLY A 77 -12.17 -10.09 -7.14
CA GLY A 77 -13.26 -9.11 -7.07
C GLY A 77 -14.62 -9.79 -6.86
N GLU A 78 -14.90 -10.88 -7.56
CA GLU A 78 -16.13 -11.66 -7.37
C GLU A 78 -16.24 -12.21 -5.92
N ALA A 79 -15.11 -12.66 -5.36
CA ALA A 79 -15.06 -13.11 -3.97
C ALA A 79 -15.29 -11.93 -2.99
N MET A 80 -14.75 -10.73 -3.30
CA MET A 80 -14.98 -9.53 -2.52
C MET A 80 -16.47 -9.14 -2.53
N ASP A 81 -17.08 -9.10 -3.70
CA ASP A 81 -18.51 -8.80 -3.86
C ASP A 81 -19.37 -9.78 -3.06
N TYR A 82 -19.03 -11.08 -3.11
CA TYR A 82 -19.73 -12.09 -2.31
C TYR A 82 -19.62 -11.82 -0.81
N LEU A 83 -18.42 -11.52 -0.31
CA LEU A 83 -18.20 -11.27 1.12
C LEU A 83 -18.94 -10.02 1.59
N VAL A 84 -18.91 -8.94 0.82
CA VAL A 84 -19.59 -7.69 1.16
C VAL A 84 -21.10 -7.86 1.11
N ASN A 85 -21.63 -8.52 0.09
CA ASN A 85 -23.06 -8.81 0.00
C ASN A 85 -23.52 -9.67 1.18
N LYS A 86 -22.76 -10.70 1.52
CA LYS A 86 -23.05 -11.56 2.68
C LYS A 86 -23.05 -10.77 3.98
N PHE A 87 -22.06 -9.89 4.20
CA PHE A 87 -22.04 -9.01 5.38
C PHE A 87 -23.31 -8.14 5.42
N ASN A 88 -23.64 -7.48 4.31
CA ASN A 88 -24.79 -6.58 4.22
C ASN A 88 -26.12 -7.29 4.45
N GLU A 89 -26.20 -8.58 4.10
CA GLU A 89 -27.40 -9.40 4.32
C GLU A 89 -27.51 -9.92 5.75
N GLU A 90 -26.39 -10.25 6.39
CA GLU A 90 -26.37 -10.98 7.66
C GLU A 90 -26.15 -10.07 8.88
N ASN A 91 -25.57 -8.86 8.73
CA ASN A 91 -25.35 -7.99 9.88
C ASN A 91 -26.66 -7.46 10.45
N THR A 92 -26.72 -7.37 11.77
CA THR A 92 -27.90 -6.90 12.54
C THR A 92 -27.78 -5.46 13.01
N ASP A 93 -26.66 -4.83 12.77
CA ASP A 93 -26.31 -3.52 13.31
C ASP A 93 -26.78 -2.38 12.41
N GLY A 94 -27.37 -2.71 11.26
CA GLY A 94 -27.91 -1.75 10.30
C GLY A 94 -26.85 -1.00 9.52
N ILE A 95 -25.64 -1.56 9.44
CA ILE A 95 -24.51 -1.04 8.66
C ILE A 95 -24.60 -1.56 7.22
N THR A 96 -24.27 -0.70 6.25
CA THR A 96 -24.11 -1.09 4.85
C THR A 96 -22.67 -0.83 4.43
N VAL A 97 -22.01 -1.83 3.86
CA VAL A 97 -20.67 -1.65 3.26
C VAL A 97 -20.80 -1.48 1.75
N GLU A 98 -20.24 -0.41 1.21
CA GLU A 98 -20.10 -0.16 -0.21
C GLU A 98 -18.64 -0.40 -0.63
N ALA A 99 -18.38 -1.55 -1.26
CA ALA A 99 -17.06 -1.88 -1.78
C ALA A 99 -16.81 -1.18 -3.11
N VAL A 100 -15.66 -0.52 -3.24
CA VAL A 100 -15.27 0.23 -4.44
C VAL A 100 -13.89 -0.20 -4.89
N TYR A 101 -13.83 -0.90 -6.03
CA TYR A 101 -12.57 -1.28 -6.66
C TYR A 101 -11.78 -0.06 -7.12
N GLN A 102 -10.55 0.06 -6.69
CA GLN A 102 -9.70 1.23 -6.96
C GLN A 102 -8.59 0.97 -8.00
N GLY A 103 -8.46 -0.22 -8.53
CA GLY A 103 -7.33 -0.63 -9.37
C GLY A 103 -6.33 -1.46 -8.59
N GLU A 104 -5.09 -1.44 -9.00
CA GLU A 104 -4.00 -2.14 -8.30
C GLU A 104 -3.66 -1.45 -6.95
N TYR A 105 -2.84 -2.09 -6.14
CA TYR A 105 -2.48 -1.58 -4.81
C TYR A 105 -1.87 -0.17 -4.84
N ASP A 106 -0.97 0.09 -5.80
CA ASP A 106 -0.38 1.42 -5.99
C ASP A 106 -1.41 2.47 -6.40
N ASP A 107 -2.39 2.10 -7.22
CA ASP A 107 -3.49 2.98 -7.62
C ASP A 107 -4.33 3.38 -6.41
N THR A 108 -4.65 2.41 -5.55
CA THR A 108 -5.41 2.65 -4.33
C THR A 108 -4.70 3.65 -3.41
N ILE A 109 -3.41 3.46 -3.15
CA ILE A 109 -2.61 4.39 -2.33
C ILE A 109 -2.55 5.78 -2.96
N ASN A 110 -2.34 5.89 -4.27
CA ASN A 110 -2.25 7.17 -4.96
C ASN A 110 -3.59 7.92 -4.98
N LYS A 111 -4.69 7.20 -5.14
CA LYS A 111 -6.03 7.78 -5.04
C LYS A 111 -6.33 8.22 -3.61
N LEU A 112 -5.93 7.42 -2.60
CA LEU A 112 -6.10 7.78 -1.19
C LEU A 112 -5.34 9.07 -0.85
N LYS A 113 -4.07 9.20 -1.29
CA LYS A 113 -3.28 10.44 -1.13
C LYS A 113 -4.02 11.66 -1.71
N SER A 114 -4.61 11.49 -2.89
CA SER A 114 -5.33 12.57 -3.56
C SER A 114 -6.65 12.90 -2.87
N ALA A 115 -7.36 11.91 -2.37
CA ALA A 115 -8.63 12.06 -1.68
C ALA A 115 -8.48 12.71 -0.31
N GLN A 116 -7.39 12.44 0.39
CA GLN A 116 -7.10 13.05 1.70
C GLN A 116 -6.93 14.57 1.62
N ILE A 117 -6.44 15.13 0.51
CA ILE A 117 -6.38 16.58 0.31
C ILE A 117 -7.79 17.23 0.39
N GLY A 118 -8.83 16.50 -0.05
CA GLY A 118 -10.22 16.93 -0.02
C GLY A 118 -11.04 16.40 1.16
N ASN A 119 -10.42 15.68 2.08
CA ASN A 119 -11.10 14.94 3.15
C ASN A 119 -12.22 14.02 2.63
N MET A 120 -11.94 13.31 1.53
CA MET A 120 -12.87 12.44 0.79
C MET A 120 -12.33 11.00 0.70
N GLY A 121 -11.54 10.57 1.68
CA GLY A 121 -11.03 9.20 1.74
C GLY A 121 -12.12 8.17 2.00
N ALA A 122 -11.76 6.89 1.96
CA ALA A 122 -12.63 5.79 2.37
C ALA A 122 -12.60 5.60 3.89
N ASP A 123 -13.67 5.06 4.44
CA ASP A 123 -13.75 4.69 5.85
C ASP A 123 -12.90 3.45 6.14
N LEU A 124 -12.84 2.52 5.19
CA LEU A 124 -12.03 1.31 5.23
C LEU A 124 -11.24 1.20 3.93
N VAL A 125 -9.96 0.84 4.01
CA VAL A 125 -9.11 0.71 2.84
C VAL A 125 -8.23 -0.53 2.93
N GLN A 126 -8.15 -1.29 1.85
CA GLN A 126 -7.19 -2.38 1.71
C GLN A 126 -5.84 -1.79 1.26
N ILE A 127 -4.82 -2.00 2.08
CA ILE A 127 -3.46 -1.56 1.82
C ILE A 127 -2.55 -2.79 1.78
N TYR A 128 -1.70 -2.90 0.76
CA TYR A 128 -0.69 -3.94 0.71
C TYR A 128 0.47 -3.63 1.68
N ASP A 129 1.26 -4.64 2.02
CA ASP A 129 2.27 -4.60 3.06
C ASP A 129 3.30 -3.46 2.90
N ILE A 130 3.80 -3.22 1.69
CA ILE A 130 4.72 -2.11 1.38
C ILE A 130 4.14 -0.74 1.78
N GLY A 131 2.83 -0.58 1.71
CA GLY A 131 2.13 0.64 2.10
C GLY A 131 2.03 0.88 3.60
N THR A 132 2.27 -0.14 4.44
CA THR A 132 2.05 -0.07 5.89
C THR A 132 2.80 1.09 6.55
N ARG A 133 4.09 1.25 6.27
CA ARG A 133 4.89 2.33 6.86
C ARG A 133 4.38 3.71 6.47
N PHE A 134 4.02 3.89 5.20
CA PHE A 134 3.43 5.14 4.74
C PHE A 134 2.13 5.47 5.48
N MET A 135 1.25 4.48 5.68
CA MET A 135 -0.02 4.69 6.37
C MET A 135 0.18 5.09 7.83
N ILE A 136 1.13 4.47 8.51
CA ILE A 136 1.50 4.83 9.90
C ILE A 136 2.02 6.27 9.96
N ASP A 137 3.00 6.60 9.13
CA ASP A 137 3.65 7.92 9.13
C ASP A 137 2.70 9.05 8.69
N SER A 138 1.68 8.74 7.91
CA SER A 138 0.67 9.70 7.48
C SER A 138 -0.27 10.15 8.61
N GLY A 139 -0.45 9.32 9.63
CA GLY A 139 -1.43 9.55 10.68
C GLY A 139 -2.90 9.47 10.20
N TRP A 140 -3.15 8.87 9.03
CA TRP A 140 -4.50 8.79 8.47
C TRP A 140 -5.28 7.56 8.92
N VAL A 141 -4.64 6.66 9.63
CA VAL A 141 -5.25 5.41 10.10
C VAL A 141 -5.25 5.33 11.60
N ILE A 142 -6.29 4.74 12.14
CA ILE A 142 -6.37 4.32 13.53
C ILE A 142 -5.78 2.92 13.61
N PRO A 143 -4.85 2.63 14.54
CA PRO A 143 -4.39 1.26 14.77
C PRO A 143 -5.58 0.33 15.06
N MET A 144 -5.66 -0.78 14.35
CA MET A 144 -6.70 -1.78 14.62
C MET A 144 -6.66 -2.29 16.06
N GLN A 145 -5.49 -2.24 16.71
CA GLN A 145 -5.33 -2.59 18.12
C GLN A 145 -6.24 -1.78 19.05
N GLU A 146 -6.47 -0.49 18.75
CA GLU A 146 -7.36 0.34 19.54
C GLU A 146 -8.82 -0.15 19.44
N LEU A 147 -9.29 -0.46 18.23
CA LEU A 147 -10.63 -0.99 18.00
C LEU A 147 -10.80 -2.38 18.60
N ILE A 148 -9.80 -3.24 18.46
CA ILE A 148 -9.78 -4.59 19.06
C ILE A 148 -9.90 -4.52 20.58
N ASN A 149 -9.16 -3.60 21.21
CA ASN A 149 -9.20 -3.42 22.66
C ASN A 149 -10.55 -2.87 23.13
N ALA A 150 -11.12 -1.92 22.38
CA ALA A 150 -12.39 -1.29 22.70
C ALA A 150 -13.57 -2.29 22.60
N ASP A 151 -13.58 -3.11 21.56
CA ASP A 151 -14.61 -4.12 21.32
C ASP A 151 -14.39 -5.42 22.13
N GLY A 152 -13.16 -5.67 22.59
CA GLY A 152 -12.76 -6.95 23.18
C GLY A 152 -12.71 -8.08 22.15
N TYR A 153 -12.43 -7.74 20.89
CA TYR A 153 -12.41 -8.71 19.78
C TYR A 153 -11.30 -9.75 19.94
N ASP A 154 -11.63 -11.03 19.76
CA ASP A 154 -10.69 -12.14 19.87
C ASP A 154 -9.91 -12.34 18.57
N ILE A 155 -8.62 -11.99 18.59
CA ILE A 155 -7.70 -12.18 17.46
C ILE A 155 -6.90 -13.48 17.51
N SER A 156 -7.21 -14.39 18.44
CA SER A 156 -6.47 -15.65 18.61
C SER A 156 -6.56 -16.58 17.38
N GLN A 157 -7.51 -16.35 16.50
CA GLN A 157 -7.65 -17.08 15.24
C GLN A 157 -6.72 -16.60 14.13
N ILE A 158 -6.07 -15.44 14.29
CA ILE A 158 -5.08 -14.93 13.33
C ILE A 158 -3.77 -15.67 13.56
N GLU A 159 -3.19 -16.20 12.48
CA GLU A 159 -1.86 -16.83 12.56
C GLU A 159 -0.84 -15.87 13.17
N PRO A 160 -0.11 -16.28 14.24
CA PRO A 160 0.77 -15.38 14.97
C PRO A 160 1.84 -14.71 14.10
N ASN A 161 2.38 -15.42 13.11
CA ASN A 161 3.38 -14.87 12.19
C ASN A 161 2.80 -13.77 11.32
N ILE A 162 1.54 -13.91 10.89
CA ILE A 162 0.85 -12.90 10.09
C ILE A 162 0.51 -11.69 10.98
N ALA A 163 -0.03 -11.91 12.17
CA ALA A 163 -0.29 -10.82 13.11
C ALA A 163 0.98 -10.03 13.45
N ALA A 164 2.10 -10.74 13.71
CA ALA A 164 3.39 -10.12 14.01
C ALA A 164 3.90 -9.23 12.86
N TYR A 165 3.65 -9.62 11.60
CA TYR A 165 4.08 -8.85 10.44
C TYR A 165 3.41 -7.47 10.37
N TYR A 166 2.13 -7.37 10.75
CA TYR A 166 1.37 -6.12 10.75
C TYR A 166 1.40 -5.39 12.10
N THR A 167 2.20 -5.89 13.05
CA THR A 167 2.38 -5.29 14.37
C THR A 167 3.64 -4.41 14.38
N VAL A 168 3.48 -3.13 14.64
CA VAL A 168 4.56 -2.15 14.75
C VAL A 168 4.51 -1.52 16.13
N ASN A 169 5.63 -1.47 16.84
CA ASN A 169 5.71 -0.95 18.22
C ASN A 169 4.71 -1.59 19.20
N ASN A 170 4.43 -2.87 19.05
CA ASN A 170 3.44 -3.66 19.80
C ASN A 170 1.96 -3.29 19.56
N GLU A 171 1.67 -2.59 18.47
CA GLU A 171 0.31 -2.29 18.04
C GLU A 171 0.02 -2.94 16.70
N LEU A 172 -1.09 -3.65 16.59
CA LEU A 172 -1.59 -4.19 15.33
C LEU A 172 -2.24 -3.04 14.54
N TYR A 173 -1.59 -2.59 13.48
CA TYR A 173 -2.07 -1.45 12.69
C TYR A 173 -3.14 -1.82 11.68
N SER A 174 -3.14 -3.04 11.16
CA SER A 174 -4.14 -3.51 10.19
C SER A 174 -4.57 -4.93 10.48
N MET A 175 -5.83 -5.25 10.20
CA MET A 175 -6.31 -6.63 10.19
C MET A 175 -5.81 -7.33 8.93
N PRO A 176 -5.14 -8.48 9.04
CA PRO A 176 -4.78 -9.28 7.88
C PRO A 176 -6.04 -9.70 7.11
N PHE A 177 -6.10 -9.40 5.81
CA PHE A 177 -7.22 -9.76 4.97
C PHE A 177 -6.85 -10.84 3.95
N ASN A 178 -5.79 -10.61 3.16
CA ASN A 178 -5.18 -11.55 2.26
C ASN A 178 -3.66 -11.42 2.40
N SER A 179 -2.95 -12.53 2.30
CA SER A 179 -1.50 -12.57 2.45
C SER A 179 -0.89 -13.37 1.32
N SER A 180 0.21 -12.87 0.77
CA SER A 180 0.97 -13.52 -0.27
C SER A 180 2.32 -13.98 0.25
N THR A 181 2.84 -15.06 -0.31
CA THR A 181 4.17 -15.58 -0.02
C THR A 181 4.84 -15.93 -1.34
N PRO A 182 6.10 -15.49 -1.58
CA PRO A 182 6.85 -15.94 -2.73
C PRO A 182 7.11 -17.45 -2.63
N ILE A 183 6.88 -18.16 -3.72
CA ILE A 183 7.25 -19.57 -3.85
C ILE A 183 8.01 -19.80 -5.15
N LEU A 184 8.99 -20.68 -5.10
CA LEU A 184 9.77 -21.07 -6.26
C LEU A 184 9.11 -22.27 -6.95
N TYR A 185 8.65 -22.07 -8.18
CA TYR A 185 8.27 -23.16 -9.06
C TYR A 185 9.48 -23.65 -9.82
N TYR A 186 9.65 -24.95 -9.93
CA TYR A 186 10.71 -25.54 -10.73
C TYR A 186 10.18 -26.63 -11.68
N ASN A 187 10.79 -26.74 -12.84
CA ASN A 187 10.45 -27.77 -13.81
C ASN A 187 11.19 -29.07 -13.49
N LYS A 188 10.46 -30.07 -13.00
CA LYS A 188 11.01 -31.35 -12.57
C LYS A 188 11.76 -32.09 -13.71
N ASP A 189 11.22 -32.07 -14.93
CA ASP A 189 11.81 -32.74 -16.06
C ASP A 189 13.15 -32.10 -16.46
N MET A 190 13.27 -30.80 -16.36
CA MET A 190 14.53 -30.10 -16.63
C MET A 190 15.57 -30.40 -15.55
N PHE A 191 15.16 -30.46 -14.28
CA PHE A 191 16.04 -30.85 -13.17
C PHE A 191 16.55 -32.29 -13.35
N GLU A 192 15.66 -33.22 -13.66
CA GLU A 192 16.03 -34.64 -13.93
C GLU A 192 17.02 -34.75 -15.10
N LYS A 193 16.76 -34.11 -16.24
CA LYS A 193 17.66 -34.07 -17.39
C LYS A 193 19.02 -33.47 -17.07
N ALA A 194 19.06 -32.46 -16.20
CA ALA A 194 20.27 -31.82 -15.73
C ALA A 194 21.03 -32.67 -14.69
N GLY A 195 20.42 -33.73 -14.16
CA GLY A 195 20.98 -34.57 -13.11
C GLY A 195 20.93 -33.91 -11.73
N ILE A 196 20.02 -32.93 -11.54
CA ILE A 196 19.85 -32.21 -10.30
C ILE A 196 18.81 -32.93 -9.45
N THR A 197 19.22 -33.47 -8.32
CA THR A 197 18.37 -34.28 -7.44
C THR A 197 17.79 -33.48 -6.25
N GLU A 198 18.40 -32.37 -5.93
CA GLU A 198 17.96 -31.51 -4.81
C GLU A 198 17.60 -30.11 -5.31
N VAL A 199 16.49 -29.58 -4.83
CA VAL A 199 16.08 -28.20 -5.13
C VAL A 199 16.88 -27.25 -4.24
N PRO A 200 17.56 -26.24 -4.81
CA PRO A 200 18.31 -25.27 -4.04
C PRO A 200 17.38 -24.48 -3.10
N THR A 201 17.90 -24.15 -1.91
CA THR A 201 17.21 -23.36 -0.90
C THR A 201 17.78 -21.95 -0.74
N SER A 202 18.71 -21.55 -1.61
CA SER A 202 19.31 -20.21 -1.62
C SER A 202 19.52 -19.73 -3.06
N LEU A 203 19.68 -18.42 -3.22
CA LEU A 203 20.00 -17.81 -4.51
C LEU A 203 21.32 -18.29 -5.08
N GLU A 204 22.33 -18.41 -4.24
CA GLU A 204 23.65 -18.95 -4.63
C GLU A 204 23.52 -20.38 -5.14
N GLY A 205 22.68 -21.18 -4.49
CA GLY A 205 22.37 -22.54 -4.94
C GLY A 205 21.69 -22.56 -6.30
N ILE A 206 20.76 -21.65 -6.56
CA ILE A 206 20.09 -21.51 -7.86
C ILE A 206 21.10 -21.09 -8.94
N LEU A 207 21.97 -20.13 -8.64
CA LEU A 207 23.01 -19.69 -9.56
C LEU A 207 23.99 -20.82 -9.89
N ALA A 208 24.36 -21.63 -8.89
CA ALA A 208 25.29 -22.74 -9.05
C ALA A 208 24.81 -23.83 -10.04
N ILE A 209 23.49 -24.04 -10.13
CA ILE A 209 22.89 -25.03 -11.05
C ILE A 209 22.49 -24.43 -12.40
N GLY A 210 22.62 -23.13 -12.58
CA GLY A 210 22.11 -22.40 -13.74
C GLY A 210 22.65 -22.90 -15.07
N ASP A 211 23.98 -23.16 -15.16
CA ASP A 211 24.61 -23.66 -16.37
C ASP A 211 24.18 -25.09 -16.70
N ASP A 212 24.00 -25.93 -15.70
CA ASP A 212 23.51 -27.29 -15.89
C ASP A 212 22.05 -27.32 -16.37
N LEU A 213 21.21 -26.45 -15.85
CA LEU A 213 19.84 -26.30 -16.33
C LEU A 213 19.79 -25.86 -17.80
N LYS A 214 20.65 -24.93 -18.20
CA LYS A 214 20.73 -24.49 -19.61
C LYS A 214 21.28 -25.57 -20.52
N THR A 215 22.43 -26.14 -20.20
CA THR A 215 23.19 -27.01 -21.11
C THR A 215 22.69 -28.46 -21.15
N LYS A 216 22.19 -28.96 -20.03
CA LYS A 216 21.70 -30.34 -19.89
C LYS A 216 20.18 -30.41 -19.75
N GLY A 217 19.59 -29.50 -18.96
CA GLY A 217 18.16 -29.46 -18.71
C GLY A 217 17.33 -28.91 -19.88
N GLY A 218 17.95 -28.14 -20.76
CA GLY A 218 17.28 -27.48 -21.90
C GLY A 218 16.48 -26.26 -21.54
N ALA A 219 16.80 -25.60 -20.41
CA ALA A 219 16.20 -24.33 -20.03
C ALA A 219 16.71 -23.22 -20.97
N GLY A 220 15.81 -22.36 -21.46
CA GLY A 220 16.20 -21.15 -22.17
C GLY A 220 16.87 -20.14 -21.21
N GLU A 221 16.21 -19.89 -20.08
CA GLU A 221 16.76 -19.16 -18.93
C GLU A 221 16.63 -20.02 -17.66
N PRO A 222 17.67 -20.05 -16.80
CA PRO A 222 17.67 -20.93 -15.63
C PRO A 222 16.79 -20.41 -14.49
N LEU A 223 16.49 -19.12 -14.49
CA LEU A 223 15.63 -18.44 -13.51
C LEU A 223 14.86 -17.32 -14.19
N ALA A 224 13.59 -17.20 -13.86
CA ALA A 224 12.75 -16.05 -14.21
C ALA A 224 12.13 -15.47 -12.93
N LEU A 225 12.32 -14.20 -12.72
CA LEU A 225 11.76 -13.46 -11.59
C LEU A 225 10.99 -12.25 -12.10
N SER A 226 9.96 -11.86 -11.38
CA SER A 226 9.36 -10.53 -11.56
C SER A 226 10.29 -9.47 -10.98
N ILE A 227 10.40 -8.32 -11.65
CA ILE A 227 11.13 -7.16 -11.14
C ILE A 227 10.27 -6.24 -10.27
N TYR A 228 9.12 -6.71 -9.81
CA TYR A 228 8.25 -5.99 -8.91
C TYR A 228 8.88 -5.88 -7.52
N GLY A 229 8.87 -4.66 -6.91
CA GLY A 229 9.60 -4.37 -5.67
C GLY A 229 9.26 -5.27 -4.50
N TRP A 230 8.01 -5.71 -4.42
CA TRP A 230 7.53 -6.61 -3.37
C TRP A 230 8.36 -7.91 -3.24
N TYR A 231 8.83 -8.50 -4.37
CA TYR A 231 9.69 -9.69 -4.31
C TYR A 231 11.01 -9.46 -3.59
N PHE A 232 11.57 -8.25 -3.73
CA PHE A 232 12.83 -7.89 -3.06
C PHE A 232 12.64 -7.64 -1.55
N GLU A 233 11.47 -7.23 -1.15
CA GLU A 233 11.15 -7.03 0.28
C GLU A 233 10.88 -8.34 1.01
N GLN A 234 10.41 -9.36 0.29
CA GLN A 234 10.10 -10.67 0.87
C GLN A 234 11.32 -11.60 0.95
N TRP A 235 12.49 -11.20 0.44
CA TRP A 235 13.74 -11.94 0.42
C TRP A 235 14.75 -11.30 1.36
#